data_f7cc3e1d8ebf519f8c6a01cea4695310
#
_entry.id   f7cc3e1d8ebf519f8c6a01cea4695310
#
_cell.length_a   1.000
_cell.length_b   1.000
_cell.length_c   1.000
_cell.angle_alpha   90.00
_cell.angle_beta   90.00
_cell.angle_gamma   90.00
#
_symmetry.space_group_name_H-M   'P 1'
#
loop_
_entity.id
_entity.type
_entity.pdbx_description
1 polymer ?
#
loop_
_entity_poly.entity_id
_entity_poly.type
_entity_poly.pdbx_seq_one_letter_code
_entity_poly.pdbx_strand_id
1 'polypeptide(L)'
;MGNEKITLIGAGLAGPLMATYLTQHGYSVDIYESRPDMRKVDLSAGRSINLALSIRGINALKEVGVFDRIEPITIPMKGRMIHDLDGNSYLQPYGQKEDEVIYSVSRAQLNMDLINHAQETGKVDVHFEYTLVSADLQTNELEFGNKKVFFDKVIGCDGSSSELRRAIIDKSKANYEKRPLGHGYKELTIPPSGSGDLQMETNAP
;
A
#
# COMPACT_ATOMS: atom_id res chain seq x y z
N MET A 1 11.83 -28.84 10.18
CA MET A 1 11.28 -28.45 8.86
C MET A 1 12.03 -27.20 8.46
N GLY A 2 12.73 -27.17 7.31
CA GLY A 2 13.41 -25.98 6.84
C GLY A 2 12.39 -24.84 6.61
N ASN A 3 12.69 -23.65 7.08
CA ASN A 3 11.84 -22.47 6.84
C ASN A 3 11.80 -22.23 5.34
N GLU A 4 10.68 -22.55 4.70
CA GLU A 4 10.50 -22.27 3.29
C GLU A 4 10.48 -20.75 3.07
N LYS A 5 11.27 -20.26 2.11
CA LYS A 5 11.47 -18.85 1.87
C LYS A 5 10.61 -18.37 0.69
N ILE A 6 9.90 -17.27 0.88
CA ILE A 6 9.07 -16.66 -0.17
C ILE A 6 9.64 -15.29 -0.51
N THR A 7 9.75 -15.02 -1.81
CA THR A 7 10.20 -13.73 -2.33
C THR A 7 8.99 -12.87 -2.71
N LEU A 8 8.94 -11.63 -2.22
CA LEU A 8 7.94 -10.63 -2.62
C LEU A 8 8.60 -9.51 -3.41
N ILE A 9 7.93 -9.04 -4.46
CA ILE A 9 8.36 -7.90 -5.24
C ILE A 9 7.45 -6.72 -4.92
N GLY A 10 8.03 -5.67 -4.31
CA GLY A 10 7.34 -4.44 -3.91
C GLY A 10 7.01 -4.38 -2.42
N ALA A 11 7.47 -3.31 -1.76
CA ALA A 11 7.15 -2.96 -0.37
C ALA A 11 6.14 -1.81 -0.28
N GLY A 12 5.16 -1.78 -1.19
CA GLY A 12 3.97 -0.96 -1.05
C GLY A 12 3.09 -1.48 0.11
N LEU A 13 1.83 -1.10 0.17
CA LEU A 13 0.95 -1.55 1.27
C LEU A 13 0.73 -3.07 1.26
N ALA A 14 0.61 -3.67 0.07
CA ALA A 14 0.31 -5.09 -0.07
C ALA A 14 1.50 -6.00 0.31
N GLY A 15 2.74 -5.62 -0.04
CA GLY A 15 3.92 -6.46 0.22
C GLY A 15 4.16 -6.73 1.70
N PRO A 16 4.34 -5.72 2.55
CA PRO A 16 4.56 -5.92 3.98
C PRO A 16 3.39 -6.60 4.69
N LEU A 17 2.14 -6.30 4.29
CA LEU A 17 0.95 -6.97 4.80
C LEU A 17 0.99 -8.47 4.48
N MET A 18 1.26 -8.83 3.22
CA MET A 18 1.41 -10.21 2.78
C MET A 18 2.57 -10.90 3.50
N ALA A 19 3.70 -10.21 3.67
CA ALA A 19 4.85 -10.75 4.38
C ALA A 19 4.49 -11.12 5.82
N THR A 20 3.81 -10.24 6.54
CA THR A 20 3.33 -10.52 7.90
C THR A 20 2.43 -11.75 7.93
N TYR A 21 1.46 -11.82 7.03
CA TYR A 21 0.57 -12.97 6.90
C TYR A 21 1.34 -14.27 6.67
N LEU A 22 2.31 -14.27 5.76
CA LEU A 22 3.14 -15.44 5.46
C LEU A 22 3.98 -15.88 6.65
N THR A 23 4.52 -14.93 7.44
CA THR A 23 5.30 -15.29 8.64
C THR A 23 4.46 -15.95 9.72
N GLN A 24 3.18 -15.58 9.85
CA GLN A 24 2.22 -16.24 10.74
C GLN A 24 1.96 -17.70 10.33
N HIS A 25 2.15 -18.00 9.03
CA HIS A 25 2.03 -19.35 8.47
C HIS A 25 3.36 -20.10 8.37
N GLY A 26 4.42 -19.60 9.04
CA GLY A 26 5.69 -20.29 9.21
C GLY A 26 6.74 -20.04 8.12
N TYR A 27 6.47 -19.16 7.15
CA TYR A 27 7.42 -18.81 6.10
C TYR A 27 8.41 -17.74 6.56
N SER A 28 9.59 -17.72 5.95
CA SER A 28 10.49 -16.55 5.93
C SER A 28 10.30 -15.80 4.64
N VAL A 29 10.48 -14.48 4.65
CA VAL A 29 10.14 -13.62 3.50
C VAL A 29 11.26 -12.64 3.19
N ASP A 30 11.68 -12.58 1.91
CA ASP A 30 12.46 -11.46 1.37
C ASP A 30 11.55 -10.55 0.55
N ILE A 31 11.58 -9.25 0.82
CA ILE A 31 10.88 -8.23 0.03
C ILE A 31 11.92 -7.40 -0.72
N TYR A 32 11.76 -7.27 -2.05
CA TYR A 32 12.58 -6.39 -2.89
C TYR A 32 11.76 -5.18 -3.34
N GLU A 33 12.24 -3.98 -2.98
CA GLU A 33 11.57 -2.71 -3.23
C GLU A 33 12.48 -1.80 -4.05
N SER A 34 11.93 -1.20 -5.10
CA SER A 34 12.66 -0.33 -6.02
C SER A 34 13.05 1.02 -5.41
N ARG A 35 12.26 1.53 -4.48
CA ARG A 35 12.48 2.84 -3.84
C ARG A 35 13.44 2.73 -2.66
N PRO A 36 14.06 3.84 -2.25
CA PRO A 36 14.78 3.89 -0.98
C PRO A 36 13.84 3.67 0.21
N ASP A 37 14.42 3.35 1.36
CA ASP A 37 13.68 3.19 2.61
C ASP A 37 13.06 4.54 3.03
N MET A 38 11.75 4.66 2.87
CA MET A 38 11.01 5.88 3.17
C MET A 38 11.08 6.31 4.63
N ARG A 39 11.47 5.42 5.54
CA ARG A 39 11.68 5.73 6.96
C ARG A 39 12.96 6.52 7.21
N LYS A 40 13.88 6.55 6.22
CA LYS A 40 15.19 7.20 6.27
C LYS A 40 15.30 8.45 5.41
N VAL A 41 14.26 8.75 4.62
CA VAL A 41 14.22 9.93 3.75
C VAL A 41 13.22 10.95 4.29
N ASP A 42 13.50 12.23 4.06
CA ASP A 42 12.57 13.29 4.44
C ASP A 42 11.33 13.27 3.51
N LEU A 43 10.18 12.97 4.08
CA LEU A 43 8.91 12.92 3.37
C LEU A 43 8.27 14.28 3.14
N SER A 44 8.85 15.37 3.69
CA SER A 44 8.32 16.73 3.56
C SER A 44 8.28 17.21 2.11
N ALA A 45 9.13 16.66 1.24
CA ALA A 45 9.18 16.97 -0.19
C ALA A 45 8.29 16.06 -1.06
N GLY A 46 7.67 15.01 -0.50
CA GLY A 46 6.88 14.03 -1.21
C GLY A 46 5.38 14.25 -1.02
N ARG A 47 4.59 14.06 -2.08
CA ARG A 47 3.13 14.08 -2.01
C ARG A 47 2.64 12.84 -1.24
N SER A 48 2.45 12.96 0.06
CA SER A 48 1.77 11.94 0.84
C SER A 48 0.28 12.11 0.64
N ILE A 49 -0.31 11.22 -0.15
CA ILE A 49 -1.76 11.18 -0.31
C ILE A 49 -2.40 10.47 0.87
N ASN A 50 -3.56 10.94 1.30
CA ASN A 50 -4.39 10.22 2.24
C ASN A 50 -5.18 9.13 1.50
N LEU A 51 -5.35 8.01 2.17
CA LEU A 51 -6.14 6.89 1.69
C LEU A 51 -7.45 6.82 2.46
N ALA A 52 -8.49 6.42 1.76
CA ALA A 52 -9.74 6.00 2.38
C ALA A 52 -9.65 4.51 2.73
N LEU A 53 -9.43 4.23 4.01
CA LEU A 53 -9.37 2.87 4.54
C LEU A 53 -10.79 2.37 4.80
N SER A 54 -11.23 1.40 4.00
CA SER A 54 -12.53 0.76 4.10
C SER A 54 -12.48 -0.49 4.99
N ILE A 55 -13.65 -1.05 5.29
CA ILE A 55 -13.77 -2.29 6.09
C ILE A 55 -12.92 -3.44 5.52
N ARG A 56 -12.71 -3.53 4.20
CA ARG A 56 -11.84 -4.55 3.59
C ARG A 56 -10.39 -4.39 4.02
N GLY A 57 -9.89 -3.15 4.02
CA GLY A 57 -8.54 -2.86 4.50
C GLY A 57 -8.41 -3.09 6.00
N ILE A 58 -9.40 -2.66 6.78
CA ILE A 58 -9.44 -2.88 8.24
C ILE A 58 -9.39 -4.37 8.57
N ASN A 59 -10.17 -5.20 7.89
CA ASN A 59 -10.17 -6.65 8.12
C ASN A 59 -8.81 -7.27 7.80
N ALA A 60 -8.15 -6.85 6.72
CA ALA A 60 -6.81 -7.32 6.39
C ALA A 60 -5.76 -6.90 7.43
N LEU A 61 -5.85 -5.67 7.96
CA LEU A 61 -4.98 -5.20 9.03
C LEU A 61 -5.22 -5.94 10.35
N LYS A 62 -6.48 -6.26 10.67
CA LYS A 62 -6.84 -7.06 11.84
C LYS A 62 -6.34 -8.49 11.73
N GLU A 63 -6.45 -9.10 10.56
CA GLU A 63 -5.98 -10.47 10.28
C GLU A 63 -4.49 -10.64 10.60
N VAL A 64 -3.68 -9.63 10.27
CA VAL A 64 -2.24 -9.66 10.58
C VAL A 64 -1.87 -9.04 11.93
N GLY A 65 -2.85 -8.57 12.71
CA GLY A 65 -2.64 -8.06 14.07
C GLY A 65 -2.01 -6.67 14.13
N VAL A 66 -2.10 -5.86 13.06
CA VAL A 66 -1.48 -4.51 13.02
C VAL A 66 -2.51 -3.39 13.20
N PHE A 67 -3.81 -3.68 13.19
CA PHE A 67 -4.86 -2.67 13.20
C PHE A 67 -4.78 -1.75 14.42
N ASP A 68 -4.55 -2.27 15.62
CA ASP A 68 -4.47 -1.49 16.86
C ASP A 68 -3.34 -0.43 16.84
N ARG A 69 -2.30 -0.65 16.03
CA ARG A 69 -1.23 0.34 15.77
C ARG A 69 -1.68 1.40 14.77
N ILE A 70 -2.55 1.04 13.83
CA ILE A 70 -2.99 1.92 12.75
C ILE A 70 -4.21 2.77 13.15
N GLU A 71 -5.13 2.22 13.93
CA GLU A 71 -6.35 2.91 14.33
C GLU A 71 -6.10 4.33 14.91
N PRO A 72 -5.13 4.54 15.84
CA PRO A 72 -4.89 5.86 16.45
C PRO A 72 -4.43 6.95 15.47
N ILE A 73 -3.88 6.57 14.30
CA ILE A 73 -3.42 7.50 13.27
C ILE A 73 -4.45 7.72 12.16
N THR A 74 -5.66 7.20 12.33
CA THR A 74 -6.75 7.35 11.36
C THR A 74 -7.71 8.45 11.78
N ILE A 75 -8.39 9.04 10.81
CA ILE A 75 -9.47 10.00 11.03
C ILE A 75 -10.77 9.39 10.49
N PRO A 76 -11.78 9.16 11.35
CA PRO A 76 -13.07 8.65 10.88
C PRO A 76 -13.80 9.70 10.04
N MET A 77 -14.19 9.33 8.82
CA MET A 77 -14.96 10.17 7.91
C MET A 77 -16.39 9.65 7.82
N LYS A 78 -17.35 10.47 8.26
CA LYS A 78 -18.79 10.15 8.26
C LYS A 78 -19.42 10.29 6.88
N GLY A 79 -18.87 11.15 6.04
CA GLY A 79 -19.38 11.44 4.71
C GLY A 79 -18.46 12.41 3.99
N ARG A 80 -18.92 12.94 2.88
CA ARG A 80 -18.30 14.05 2.16
C ARG A 80 -19.21 15.27 2.21
N MET A 81 -18.62 16.43 2.35
CA MET A 81 -19.33 17.67 2.22
C MET A 81 -19.52 18.02 0.73
N ILE A 82 -20.75 18.16 0.30
CA ILE A 82 -21.09 18.60 -1.04
C ILE A 82 -21.34 20.09 -1.00
N HIS A 83 -20.70 20.83 -1.88
CA HIS A 83 -20.91 22.26 -2.10
C HIS A 83 -21.58 22.46 -3.46
N ASP A 84 -22.71 23.12 -3.48
CA ASP A 84 -23.38 23.50 -4.74
C ASP A 84 -22.84 24.83 -5.29
N LEU A 85 -23.27 25.19 -6.50
CA LEU A 85 -22.84 26.43 -7.14
C LEU A 85 -23.42 27.70 -6.48
N ASP A 86 -24.46 27.55 -5.67
CA ASP A 86 -25.12 28.64 -4.94
C ASP A 86 -24.48 28.87 -3.56
N GLY A 87 -23.48 28.05 -3.19
CA GLY A 87 -22.74 28.13 -1.93
C GLY A 87 -23.39 27.39 -0.78
N ASN A 88 -24.44 26.60 -1.00
CA ASN A 88 -24.99 25.74 0.04
C ASN A 88 -24.12 24.49 0.21
N SER A 89 -24.08 23.98 1.43
CA SER A 89 -23.33 22.77 1.77
C SER A 89 -24.23 21.75 2.44
N TYR A 90 -24.07 20.50 2.09
CA TYR A 90 -24.76 19.39 2.75
C TYR A 90 -23.88 18.15 2.85
N LEU A 91 -24.02 17.41 3.94
CA LEU A 91 -23.29 16.18 4.17
C LEU A 91 -23.93 15.03 3.40
N GLN A 92 -23.13 14.35 2.56
CA GLN A 92 -23.51 13.08 1.97
C GLN A 92 -22.84 11.95 2.78
N PRO A 93 -23.58 11.20 3.60
CA PRO A 93 -23.00 10.16 4.44
C PRO A 93 -22.48 9.00 3.62
N TYR A 94 -21.43 8.33 4.11
CA TYR A 94 -20.90 7.10 3.51
C TYR A 94 -21.71 5.85 3.89
N GLY A 95 -22.38 5.86 5.04
CA GLY A 95 -23.20 4.77 5.56
C GLY A 95 -24.60 5.22 5.93
N GLN A 96 -25.41 4.27 6.36
CA GLN A 96 -26.78 4.54 6.87
C GLN A 96 -26.84 4.68 8.39
N LYS A 97 -25.79 4.23 9.09
CA LYS A 97 -25.65 4.30 10.54
C LYS A 97 -24.47 5.20 10.90
N GLU A 98 -24.49 5.73 12.12
CA GLU A 98 -23.44 6.64 12.61
C GLU A 98 -22.06 6.00 12.72
N ASP A 99 -21.99 4.68 12.91
CA ASP A 99 -20.77 3.89 13.01
C ASP A 99 -20.26 3.37 11.64
N GLU A 100 -21.05 3.53 10.59
CA GLU A 100 -20.64 3.18 9.23
C GLU A 100 -19.82 4.29 8.61
N VAL A 101 -18.53 4.33 8.95
CA VAL A 101 -17.55 5.33 8.50
C VAL A 101 -16.45 4.68 7.66
N ILE A 102 -15.77 5.49 6.86
CA ILE A 102 -14.46 5.14 6.30
C ILE A 102 -13.40 5.95 7.02
N TYR A 103 -12.15 5.51 6.99
CA TYR A 103 -11.08 6.17 7.72
C TYR A 103 -10.07 6.80 6.76
N SER A 104 -9.75 8.07 6.99
CA SER A 104 -8.61 8.70 6.33
C SER A 104 -7.32 8.30 7.05
N VAL A 105 -6.31 7.92 6.30
CA VAL A 105 -4.98 7.58 6.82
C VAL A 105 -3.89 8.02 5.85
N SER A 106 -2.79 8.54 6.37
CA SER A 106 -1.61 8.83 5.56
C SER A 106 -1.07 7.55 4.93
N ARG A 107 -0.98 7.50 3.60
CA ARG A 107 -0.42 6.36 2.88
C ARG A 107 1.03 6.08 3.28
N ALA A 108 1.82 7.13 3.47
CA ALA A 108 3.21 6.98 3.85
C ALA A 108 3.33 6.39 5.26
N GLN A 109 2.60 6.95 6.24
CA GLN A 109 2.63 6.46 7.61
C GLN A 109 2.16 5.00 7.69
N LEU A 110 1.03 4.68 7.05
CA LEU A 110 0.52 3.30 6.98
C LEU A 110 1.56 2.33 6.40
N ASN A 111 2.26 2.74 5.32
CA ASN A 111 3.28 1.89 4.71
C ASN A 111 4.49 1.68 5.64
N MET A 112 4.97 2.73 6.32
CA MET A 112 6.07 2.62 7.28
C MET A 112 5.71 1.68 8.44
N ASP A 113 4.50 1.80 8.98
CA ASP A 113 4.04 0.95 10.08
C ASP A 113 3.90 -0.51 9.65
N LEU A 114 3.41 -0.77 8.44
CA LEU A 114 3.36 -2.12 7.88
C LEU A 114 4.75 -2.72 7.68
N ILE A 115 5.72 -1.95 7.17
CA ILE A 115 7.10 -2.41 7.00
C ILE A 115 7.73 -2.73 8.37
N ASN A 116 7.54 -1.83 9.35
CA ASN A 116 8.05 -2.04 10.70
C ASN A 116 7.46 -3.31 11.32
N HIS A 117 6.13 -3.45 11.26
CA HIS A 117 5.44 -4.61 11.81
C HIS A 117 5.89 -5.92 11.15
N ALA A 118 6.07 -5.93 9.83
CA ALA A 118 6.57 -7.10 9.12
C ALA A 118 7.98 -7.49 9.60
N GLN A 119 8.91 -6.53 9.73
CA GLN A 119 10.27 -6.78 10.19
C GLN A 119 10.34 -7.18 11.67
N GLU A 120 9.44 -6.67 12.52
CA GLU A 120 9.33 -7.05 13.94
C GLU A 120 9.03 -8.54 14.13
N THR A 121 8.50 -9.24 13.13
CA THR A 121 8.33 -10.70 13.17
C THR A 121 9.65 -11.48 13.25
N GLY A 122 10.78 -10.85 12.91
CA GLY A 122 12.11 -11.47 12.84
C GLY A 122 12.28 -12.46 11.69
N LYS A 123 11.33 -12.53 10.75
CA LYS A 123 11.34 -13.45 9.60
C LYS A 123 11.20 -12.73 8.26
N VAL A 124 11.24 -11.40 8.26
CA VAL A 124 11.11 -10.57 7.04
C VAL A 124 12.34 -9.70 6.86
N ASP A 125 13.02 -9.88 5.74
CA ASP A 125 14.10 -9.01 5.27
C ASP A 125 13.58 -8.12 4.15
N VAL A 126 13.82 -6.80 4.23
CA VAL A 126 13.42 -5.84 3.20
C VAL A 126 14.67 -5.25 2.55
N HIS A 127 14.79 -5.46 1.25
CA HIS A 127 15.88 -5.00 0.40
C HIS A 127 15.40 -3.80 -0.42
N PHE A 128 15.84 -2.61 -0.05
CA PHE A 128 15.50 -1.38 -0.76
C PHE A 128 16.47 -1.10 -1.91
N GLU A 129 16.05 -0.25 -2.86
CA GLU A 129 16.80 0.13 -4.05
C GLU A 129 17.09 -1.05 -5.00
N TYR A 130 16.17 -2.03 -5.00
CA TYR A 130 16.18 -3.18 -5.90
C TYR A 130 15.03 -3.05 -6.90
N THR A 131 15.31 -2.42 -8.03
CA THR A 131 14.35 -2.33 -9.15
C THR A 131 14.40 -3.60 -9.98
N LEU A 132 13.30 -4.36 -10.00
CA LEU A 132 13.19 -5.55 -10.85
C LEU A 132 13.21 -5.13 -12.32
N VAL A 133 14.17 -5.68 -13.08
CA VAL A 133 14.35 -5.45 -14.52
C VAL A 133 13.73 -6.56 -15.32
N SER A 134 13.96 -7.81 -14.90
CA SER A 134 13.41 -9.00 -15.54
C SER A 134 13.22 -10.14 -14.55
N ALA A 135 12.35 -11.09 -14.92
CA ALA A 135 12.13 -12.32 -14.17
C ALA A 135 12.09 -13.50 -15.13
N ASP A 136 13.02 -14.45 -14.99
CA ASP A 136 12.99 -15.72 -15.68
C ASP A 136 12.30 -16.76 -14.80
N LEU A 137 11.07 -17.10 -15.17
CA LEU A 137 10.27 -18.08 -14.44
C LEU A 137 10.58 -19.54 -14.83
N GLN A 138 11.55 -19.79 -15.73
CA GLN A 138 12.04 -21.13 -16.06
C GLN A 138 13.25 -21.48 -15.21
N THR A 139 14.15 -20.52 -15.04
CA THR A 139 15.36 -20.67 -14.22
C THR A 139 15.15 -20.22 -12.78
N ASN A 140 13.96 -19.64 -12.45
CA ASN A 140 13.64 -19.06 -11.16
C ASN A 140 14.60 -17.93 -10.76
N GLU A 141 14.95 -17.06 -11.72
CA GLU A 141 15.89 -15.95 -11.55
C GLU A 141 15.18 -14.60 -11.66
N LEU A 142 15.51 -13.69 -10.74
CA LEU A 142 15.11 -12.28 -10.76
C LEU A 142 16.35 -11.44 -11.00
N GLU A 143 16.26 -10.47 -11.91
CA GLU A 143 17.35 -9.56 -12.24
C GLU A 143 17.02 -8.13 -11.74
N PHE A 144 17.94 -7.59 -10.91
CA PHE A 144 17.86 -6.24 -10.35
C PHE A 144 19.09 -5.44 -10.82
N GLY A 145 19.10 -4.99 -12.06
CA GLY A 145 20.26 -4.37 -12.69
C GLY A 145 21.44 -5.34 -12.82
N ASN A 146 22.48 -5.14 -12.02
CA ASN A 146 23.68 -6.01 -12.03
C ASN A 146 23.62 -7.14 -10.98
N LYS A 147 22.51 -7.27 -10.26
CA LYS A 147 22.32 -8.30 -9.23
C LYS A 147 21.28 -9.31 -9.67
N LYS A 148 21.54 -10.57 -9.38
CA LYS A 148 20.66 -11.69 -9.64
C LYS A 148 20.29 -12.37 -8.34
N VAL A 149 19.03 -12.75 -8.21
CA VAL A 149 18.49 -13.45 -7.05
C VAL A 149 17.68 -14.64 -7.53
N PHE A 150 17.92 -15.80 -6.94
CA PHE A 150 17.12 -17.01 -7.20
C PHE A 150 15.98 -17.11 -6.18
N PHE A 151 14.85 -17.64 -6.61
CA PHE A 151 13.68 -17.83 -5.77
C PHE A 151 13.09 -19.22 -5.90
N ASP A 152 12.48 -19.71 -4.84
CA ASP A 152 11.65 -20.92 -4.89
C ASP A 152 10.19 -20.56 -5.22
N LYS A 153 9.68 -19.52 -4.55
CA LYS A 153 8.35 -18.96 -4.78
C LYS A 153 8.45 -17.45 -4.83
N VAL A 154 7.74 -16.83 -5.78
CA VAL A 154 7.69 -15.38 -5.91
C VAL A 154 6.25 -14.88 -6.01
N ILE A 155 5.96 -13.77 -5.31
CA ILE A 155 4.66 -13.09 -5.34
C ILE A 155 4.87 -11.65 -5.74
N GLY A 156 4.10 -11.16 -6.74
CA GLY A 156 4.13 -9.78 -7.19
C GLY A 156 3.23 -8.88 -6.35
N CYS A 157 3.84 -7.89 -5.70
CA CYS A 157 3.21 -6.77 -5.00
C CYS A 157 3.69 -5.43 -5.59
N ASP A 158 4.23 -5.44 -6.81
CA ASP A 158 4.92 -4.35 -7.50
C ASP A 158 3.98 -3.40 -8.27
N GLY A 159 2.67 -3.53 -8.04
CA GLY A 159 1.66 -2.54 -8.41
C GLY A 159 1.25 -2.54 -9.89
N SER A 160 0.79 -1.37 -10.36
CA SER A 160 0.17 -1.24 -11.68
C SER A 160 1.12 -1.45 -12.84
N SER A 161 2.41 -1.22 -12.64
CA SER A 161 3.47 -1.38 -13.65
C SER A 161 4.31 -2.64 -13.44
N SER A 162 3.73 -3.66 -12.81
CA SER A 162 4.39 -4.90 -12.42
C SER A 162 5.18 -5.57 -13.54
N GLU A 163 6.47 -5.72 -13.32
CA GLU A 163 7.38 -6.46 -14.21
C GLU A 163 7.18 -7.96 -14.06
N LEU A 164 6.96 -8.42 -12.83
CA LEU A 164 6.67 -9.84 -12.59
C LEU A 164 5.39 -10.29 -13.29
N ARG A 165 4.34 -9.44 -13.33
CA ARG A 165 3.13 -9.73 -14.10
C ARG A 165 3.42 -9.90 -15.58
N ARG A 166 4.29 -9.06 -16.18
CA ARG A 166 4.70 -9.21 -17.59
C ARG A 166 5.34 -10.58 -17.82
N ALA A 167 6.31 -10.96 -17.00
CA ALA A 167 6.97 -12.25 -17.11
C ALA A 167 5.99 -13.42 -17.00
N ILE A 168 5.00 -13.34 -16.09
CA ILE A 168 3.96 -14.37 -15.93
C ILE A 168 3.09 -14.46 -17.19
N ILE A 169 2.66 -13.32 -17.75
CA ILE A 169 1.83 -13.27 -18.97
C ILE A 169 2.59 -13.85 -20.14
N ASP A 170 3.84 -13.46 -20.34
CA ASP A 170 4.69 -13.92 -21.45
C ASP A 170 4.93 -15.44 -21.39
N LYS A 171 5.16 -15.98 -20.17
CA LYS A 171 5.33 -17.42 -19.96
C LYS A 171 4.04 -18.21 -20.16
N SER A 172 2.95 -17.73 -19.58
CA SER A 172 1.66 -18.45 -19.57
C SER A 172 0.88 -18.28 -20.87
N LYS A 173 1.24 -17.30 -21.71
CA LYS A 173 0.46 -16.84 -22.89
C LYS A 173 -0.99 -16.53 -22.51
N ALA A 174 -1.21 -16.06 -21.26
CA ALA A 174 -2.52 -15.71 -20.76
C ALA A 174 -3.08 -14.52 -21.54
N ASN A 175 -4.39 -14.55 -21.79
CA ASN A 175 -5.08 -13.39 -22.33
C ASN A 175 -5.06 -12.28 -21.29
N TYR A 176 -4.41 -11.17 -21.63
CA TYR A 176 -4.32 -9.98 -20.79
C TYR A 176 -4.81 -8.77 -21.55
N GLU A 177 -5.72 -8.03 -20.96
CA GLU A 177 -6.21 -6.78 -21.51
C GLU A 177 -6.05 -5.65 -20.49
N LYS A 178 -5.47 -4.54 -20.90
CA LYS A 178 -5.39 -3.31 -20.12
C LYS A 178 -6.33 -2.27 -20.72
N ARG A 179 -7.41 -1.95 -20.02
CA ARG A 179 -8.38 -0.94 -20.45
C ARG A 179 -8.18 0.36 -19.66
N PRO A 180 -7.78 1.45 -20.32
CA PRO A 180 -7.78 2.77 -19.69
C PRO A 180 -9.20 3.18 -19.29
N LEU A 181 -9.38 3.80 -18.13
CA LEU A 181 -10.70 4.24 -17.67
C LEU A 181 -11.20 5.53 -18.34
N GLY A 182 -10.37 6.20 -19.14
CA GLY A 182 -10.70 7.48 -19.76
C GLY A 182 -10.79 8.65 -18.79
N HIS A 183 -10.43 8.44 -17.52
CA HIS A 183 -10.47 9.46 -16.46
C HIS A 183 -9.08 9.64 -15.88
N GLY A 184 -8.76 10.89 -15.52
CA GLY A 184 -7.61 11.24 -14.71
C GLY A 184 -8.00 11.42 -13.24
N TYR A 185 -7.05 11.24 -12.35
CA TYR A 185 -7.17 11.59 -10.94
C TYR A 185 -6.24 12.77 -10.63
N LYS A 186 -6.79 13.79 -9.97
CA LYS A 186 -6.03 14.95 -9.52
C LYS A 186 -6.30 15.17 -8.03
N GLU A 187 -5.24 15.14 -7.24
CA GLU A 187 -5.28 15.50 -5.83
C GLU A 187 -5.14 17.01 -5.70
N LEU A 188 -6.00 17.61 -4.87
CA LEU A 188 -5.95 19.01 -4.52
C LEU A 188 -5.73 19.12 -3.03
N THR A 189 -4.94 20.12 -2.61
CA THR A 189 -4.64 20.37 -1.20
C THR A 189 -5.19 21.74 -0.81
N ILE A 190 -5.91 21.79 0.29
CA ILE A 190 -6.31 23.02 0.95
C ILE A 190 -5.38 23.20 2.15
N PRO A 191 -4.48 24.20 2.14
CA PRO A 191 -3.57 24.43 3.25
C PRO A 191 -4.34 24.92 4.48
N PRO A 192 -3.78 24.83 5.68
CA PRO A 192 -4.33 25.49 6.87
C PRO A 192 -4.49 27.01 6.63
N SER A 193 -5.37 27.65 7.38
CA SER A 193 -5.52 29.10 7.40
C SER A 193 -4.25 29.78 7.94
N GLY A 194 -4.18 31.10 7.86
CA GLY A 194 -3.07 31.88 8.43
C GLY A 194 -2.94 31.75 9.96
N SER A 195 -4.01 31.31 10.67
CA SER A 195 -4.01 30.96 12.10
C SER A 195 -3.62 29.50 12.38
N GLY A 196 -3.42 28.69 11.32
CA GLY A 196 -3.10 27.28 11.45
C GLY A 196 -4.32 26.34 11.54
N ASP A 197 -5.53 26.88 11.45
CA ASP A 197 -6.76 26.09 11.54
C ASP A 197 -7.07 25.36 10.23
N LEU A 198 -7.65 24.18 10.34
CA LEU A 198 -8.16 23.46 9.16
C LEU A 198 -9.30 24.24 8.52
N GLN A 199 -9.29 24.32 7.18
CA GLN A 199 -10.32 25.01 6.41
C GLN A 199 -11.42 24.07 5.90
N MET A 200 -11.44 22.84 6.38
CA MET A 200 -12.41 21.81 6.04
C MET A 200 -12.88 21.09 7.30
N GLU A 201 -14.06 20.52 7.25
CA GLU A 201 -14.56 19.63 8.30
C GLU A 201 -13.71 18.36 8.37
N THR A 202 -13.12 18.09 9.53
CA THR A 202 -12.18 16.97 9.72
C THR A 202 -12.81 15.60 9.39
N ASN A 203 -14.11 15.45 9.73
CA ASN A 203 -14.84 14.20 9.59
C ASN A 203 -15.75 14.15 8.34
N ALA A 204 -15.69 15.17 7.50
CA ALA A 204 -16.48 15.31 6.29
C ALA A 204 -15.75 16.14 5.23
N PRO A 205 -14.57 15.69 4.75
CA PRO A 205 -13.78 16.41 3.76
C PRO A 205 -14.44 16.43 2.39
#